data_d963cd7097ad148ba104c8167f81e3b0
#
_entry.id   d963cd7097ad148ba104c8167f81e3b0
#
_cell.length_a   1.000
_cell.length_b   1.000
_cell.length_c   1.000
_cell.angle_alpha   90.00
_cell.angle_beta   90.00
_cell.angle_gamma   90.00
#
_symmetry.space_group_name_H-M   'P 1'
#
loop_
_entity.id
_entity.type
_entity.pdbx_description
1 polymer ?
#
loop_
_entity_poly.entity_id
_entity_poly.type
_entity_poly.pdbx_seq_one_letter_code
_entity_poly.pdbx_strand_id
1 'polypeptide(L)'
;MKILQIICVITLLVACDNNGEQGKTFYDSNLEANVLNELDKAAIPYRREGNTIRYSADDEKAVQNVYDAVISDLPLEYKFYDKDKMDEFVSLAKKQGLAVTLVRNNGIDYIVLVPKKDNAKAKEIYQQITGN
;
A
#
# COMPACT_ATOMS: atom_id res chain seq x y z
N MET A 1 -38.47 42.56 -37.73
CA MET A 1 -37.18 42.43 -37.07
C MET A 1 -37.00 41.00 -36.66
N LYS A 2 -36.15 40.28 -37.38
CA LYS A 2 -35.86 38.87 -37.07
C LYS A 2 -34.67 38.85 -36.11
N ILE A 3 -34.90 38.49 -34.88
CA ILE A 3 -33.86 38.25 -33.92
C ILE A 3 -33.25 36.89 -34.27
N LEU A 4 -32.05 36.95 -34.85
CA LEU A 4 -31.26 35.78 -35.15
C LEU A 4 -30.69 35.26 -33.78
N GLN A 5 -31.35 34.27 -33.22
CA GLN A 5 -30.80 33.54 -32.11
C GLN A 5 -29.57 32.75 -32.60
N ILE A 6 -28.42 33.30 -32.35
CA ILE A 6 -27.17 32.54 -32.44
C ILE A 6 -27.17 31.57 -31.29
N ILE A 7 -27.62 30.37 -31.56
CA ILE A 7 -27.37 29.23 -30.65
C ILE A 7 -25.87 28.97 -30.76
N CYS A 8 -25.12 29.51 -29.80
CA CYS A 8 -23.77 29.07 -29.52
C CYS A 8 -23.87 27.63 -29.05
N VAL A 9 -23.84 26.69 -29.96
CA VAL A 9 -23.54 25.31 -29.65
C VAL A 9 -22.10 25.31 -29.16
N ILE A 10 -21.92 25.46 -27.88
CA ILE A 10 -20.67 25.10 -27.23
C ILE A 10 -20.59 23.58 -27.34
N THR A 11 -20.06 23.12 -28.45
CA THR A 11 -19.48 21.80 -28.55
C THR A 11 -18.37 21.80 -27.52
N LEU A 12 -18.69 21.30 -26.35
CA LEU A 12 -17.68 20.74 -25.44
C LEU A 12 -17.00 19.64 -26.25
N LEU A 13 -15.96 20.05 -26.98
CA LEU A 13 -14.90 19.18 -27.35
C LEU A 13 -14.35 18.72 -26.00
N VAL A 14 -14.87 17.60 -25.50
CA VAL A 14 -14.10 16.73 -24.62
C VAL A 14 -12.91 16.33 -25.49
N ALA A 15 -11.89 17.19 -25.49
CA ALA A 15 -10.58 16.77 -25.87
C ALA A 15 -10.33 15.56 -24.96
N CYS A 16 -10.40 14.37 -25.53
CA CYS A 16 -9.67 13.24 -25.00
C CYS A 16 -8.21 13.70 -25.07
N ASP A 17 -7.79 14.40 -24.03
CA ASP A 17 -6.39 14.58 -23.77
C ASP A 17 -5.86 13.17 -23.52
N ASN A 18 -5.29 12.62 -24.59
CA ASN A 18 -4.37 11.50 -24.52
C ASN A 18 -3.05 11.95 -23.87
N ASN A 19 -3.10 12.81 -22.87
CA ASN A 19 -2.05 12.98 -21.89
C ASN A 19 -2.11 11.74 -21.02
N GLY A 20 -1.36 10.74 -21.45
CA GLY A 20 -1.36 9.36 -21.06
C GLY A 20 -1.90 9.10 -19.68
N GLU A 21 -3.10 8.53 -19.60
CA GLU A 21 -3.62 7.98 -18.36
C GLU A 21 -2.68 6.87 -17.91
N GLN A 22 -2.19 6.95 -16.68
CA GLN A 22 -1.33 5.95 -16.09
C GLN A 22 -2.15 4.96 -15.27
N GLY A 23 -1.60 3.78 -15.03
CA GLY A 23 -2.26 2.75 -14.24
C GLY A 23 -1.31 2.07 -13.28
N LYS A 24 -1.78 1.80 -12.06
CA LYS A 24 -1.06 1.01 -11.07
C LYS A 24 -1.95 -0.12 -10.58
N THR A 25 -1.47 -1.36 -10.74
CA THR A 25 -2.18 -2.57 -10.34
C THR A 25 -1.67 -3.08 -9.00
N PHE A 26 -2.58 -3.46 -8.13
CA PHE A 26 -2.29 -4.01 -6.82
C PHE A 26 -2.63 -5.50 -6.78
N TYR A 27 -1.76 -6.29 -6.18
CA TYR A 27 -1.97 -7.72 -5.93
C TYR A 27 -2.22 -8.02 -4.45
N ASP A 28 -2.06 -7.00 -3.60
CA ASP A 28 -2.33 -7.05 -2.16
C ASP A 28 -3.43 -6.04 -1.82
N SER A 29 -4.56 -6.54 -1.31
CA SER A 29 -5.72 -5.71 -0.99
C SER A 29 -5.47 -4.74 0.17
N ASN A 30 -4.58 -5.08 1.11
CA ASN A 30 -4.24 -4.20 2.22
C ASN A 30 -3.35 -3.05 1.74
N LEU A 31 -2.39 -3.34 0.86
CA LEU A 31 -1.56 -2.32 0.23
C LEU A 31 -2.43 -1.37 -0.59
N GLU A 32 -3.35 -1.90 -1.41
CA GLU A 32 -4.30 -1.11 -2.20
C GLU A 32 -5.10 -0.18 -1.29
N ALA A 33 -5.75 -0.71 -0.23
CA ALA A 33 -6.56 0.09 0.67
C ALA A 33 -5.77 1.23 1.33
N ASN A 34 -4.54 0.97 1.75
CA ASN A 34 -3.68 1.98 2.36
C ASN A 34 -3.27 3.06 1.35
N VAL A 35 -2.92 2.68 0.12
CA VAL A 35 -2.58 3.63 -0.94
C VAL A 35 -3.78 4.50 -1.29
N LEU A 36 -4.97 3.91 -1.49
CA LEU A 36 -6.19 4.67 -1.80
C LEU A 36 -6.52 5.67 -0.69
N ASN A 37 -6.42 5.27 0.57
CA ASN A 37 -6.66 6.17 1.70
C ASN A 37 -5.70 7.37 1.71
N GLU A 38 -4.42 7.15 1.41
CA GLU A 38 -3.44 8.23 1.35
C GLU A 38 -3.62 9.12 0.10
N LEU A 39 -4.04 8.56 -1.04
CA LEU A 39 -4.40 9.35 -2.23
C LEU A 39 -5.61 10.26 -1.94
N ASP A 40 -6.63 9.74 -1.25
CA ASP A 40 -7.81 10.52 -0.85
C ASP A 40 -7.42 11.66 0.09
N LYS A 41 -6.57 11.41 1.09
CA LYS A 41 -6.06 12.43 2.00
C LYS A 41 -5.26 13.52 1.28
N ALA A 42 -4.50 13.13 0.26
CA ALA A 42 -3.71 14.05 -0.56
C ALA A 42 -4.54 14.75 -1.65
N ALA A 43 -5.83 14.44 -1.78
CA ALA A 43 -6.74 14.93 -2.81
C ALA A 43 -6.21 14.69 -4.25
N ILE A 44 -5.53 13.56 -4.47
CA ILE A 44 -5.05 13.13 -5.79
C ILE A 44 -6.17 12.37 -6.49
N PRO A 45 -6.65 12.85 -7.66
CA PRO A 45 -7.74 12.19 -8.38
C PRO A 45 -7.30 10.85 -8.96
N TYR A 46 -8.14 9.83 -8.82
CA TYR A 46 -7.97 8.54 -9.48
C TYR A 46 -9.32 7.91 -9.79
N ARG A 47 -9.30 6.95 -10.71
CA ARG A 47 -10.44 6.08 -11.03
C ARG A 47 -10.05 4.63 -10.78
N ARG A 48 -10.94 3.87 -10.16
CA ARG A 48 -10.68 2.46 -9.85
C ARG A 48 -11.27 1.56 -10.91
N GLU A 49 -10.47 0.59 -11.38
CA GLU A 49 -10.87 -0.48 -12.29
C GLU A 49 -10.39 -1.82 -11.73
N GLY A 50 -11.26 -2.51 -10.99
CA GLY A 50 -10.87 -3.74 -10.31
C GLY A 50 -9.78 -3.48 -9.26
N ASN A 51 -8.62 -4.11 -9.43
CA ASN A 51 -7.43 -3.92 -8.60
C ASN A 51 -6.42 -2.93 -9.20
N THR A 52 -6.82 -2.19 -10.21
CA THR A 52 -5.99 -1.16 -10.88
C THR A 52 -6.60 0.20 -10.62
N ILE A 53 -5.75 1.18 -10.30
CA ILE A 53 -6.13 2.59 -10.31
C ILE A 53 -5.63 3.25 -11.59
N ARG A 54 -6.43 4.19 -12.12
CA ARG A 54 -6.09 5.04 -13.25
C ARG A 54 -6.02 6.48 -12.79
N TYR A 55 -5.02 7.19 -13.22
CA TYR A 55 -4.78 8.59 -12.85
C TYR A 55 -4.08 9.34 -13.99
N SER A 56 -4.10 10.67 -13.92
CA SER A 56 -3.42 11.51 -14.90
C SER A 56 -1.91 11.31 -14.87
N ALA A 57 -1.26 11.35 -16.02
CA ALA A 57 0.20 11.34 -16.12
C ALA A 57 0.84 12.50 -15.34
N ASP A 58 0.16 13.62 -15.20
CA ASP A 58 0.62 14.78 -14.42
C ASP A 58 0.72 14.46 -12.92
N ASP A 59 -0.09 13.49 -12.44
CA ASP A 59 -0.11 13.05 -11.04
C ASP A 59 0.85 11.88 -10.76
N GLU A 60 1.53 11.35 -11.76
CA GLU A 60 2.41 10.17 -11.64
C GLU A 60 3.40 10.29 -10.49
N LYS A 61 4.10 11.44 -10.40
CA LYS A 61 5.07 11.67 -9.33
C LYS A 61 4.42 11.70 -7.94
N ALA A 62 3.25 12.33 -7.84
CA ALA A 62 2.52 12.43 -6.57
C ALA A 62 2.00 11.04 -6.14
N VAL A 63 1.44 10.27 -7.08
CA VAL A 63 1.00 8.89 -6.84
C VAL A 63 2.18 8.00 -6.43
N GLN A 64 3.32 8.11 -7.11
CA GLN A 64 4.50 7.33 -6.77
C GLN A 64 5.02 7.68 -5.37
N ASN A 65 5.05 8.96 -5.00
CA ASN A 65 5.45 9.38 -3.66
C ASN A 65 4.54 8.79 -2.57
N VAL A 66 3.23 8.79 -2.79
CA VAL A 66 2.26 8.18 -1.87
C VAL A 66 2.52 6.67 -1.76
N TYR A 67 2.68 6.00 -2.88
CA TYR A 67 2.96 4.56 -2.92
C TYR A 67 4.24 4.20 -2.15
N ASP A 68 5.32 4.92 -2.40
CA ASP A 68 6.60 4.69 -1.73
C ASP A 68 6.52 4.95 -0.22
N ALA A 69 5.78 5.99 0.21
CA ALA A 69 5.54 6.27 1.62
C ALA A 69 4.77 5.14 2.29
N VAL A 70 3.69 4.65 1.66
CA VAL A 70 2.89 3.54 2.19
C VAL A 70 3.74 2.27 2.30
N ILE A 71 4.50 1.91 1.25
CA ILE A 71 5.40 0.75 1.29
C ILE A 71 6.44 0.91 2.40
N SER A 72 6.97 2.11 2.57
CA SER A 72 7.98 2.36 3.60
C SER A 72 7.45 2.20 5.01
N ASP A 73 6.15 2.36 5.22
CA ASP A 73 5.48 2.22 6.53
C ASP A 73 4.90 0.82 6.77
N LEU A 74 4.90 -0.05 5.75
CA LEU A 74 4.41 -1.41 5.93
C LEU A 74 5.20 -2.15 7.01
N PRO A 75 4.51 -2.95 7.85
CA PRO A 75 5.18 -3.81 8.79
C PRO A 75 6.04 -4.84 8.04
N LEU A 76 7.09 -5.27 8.69
CA LEU A 76 7.99 -6.28 8.15
C LEU A 76 7.53 -7.68 8.56
N GLU A 77 7.69 -8.62 7.63
CA GLU A 77 7.31 -10.01 7.82
C GLU A 77 8.50 -10.83 8.30
N TYR A 78 8.29 -11.56 9.38
CA TYR A 78 9.21 -12.58 9.87
C TYR A 78 8.57 -13.95 9.68
N LYS A 79 9.21 -14.80 8.87
CA LYS A 79 8.71 -16.11 8.52
C LYS A 79 9.42 -17.20 9.30
N PHE A 80 8.63 -18.12 9.87
CA PHE A 80 9.10 -19.28 10.58
C PHE A 80 8.46 -20.55 9.99
N TYR A 81 9.22 -21.63 9.97
CA TYR A 81 8.76 -22.96 9.60
C TYR A 81 8.66 -23.89 10.82
N ASP A 82 9.12 -23.41 11.97
CA ASP A 82 9.11 -24.09 13.25
C ASP A 82 8.27 -23.28 14.23
N LYS A 83 7.25 -23.92 14.78
CA LYS A 83 6.31 -23.29 15.70
C LYS A 83 7.01 -22.83 16.99
N ASP A 84 7.92 -23.65 17.52
CA ASP A 84 8.59 -23.35 18.79
C ASP A 84 9.46 -22.10 18.64
N LYS A 85 10.19 -21.97 17.52
CA LYS A 85 10.96 -20.77 17.19
C LYS A 85 10.08 -19.54 17.02
N MET A 86 8.92 -19.69 16.39
CA MET A 86 7.96 -18.59 16.26
C MET A 86 7.41 -18.18 17.63
N ASP A 87 7.03 -19.13 18.47
CA ASP A 87 6.52 -18.86 19.83
C ASP A 87 7.60 -18.18 20.68
N GLU A 88 8.86 -18.61 20.58
CA GLU A 88 10.00 -17.99 21.26
C GLU A 88 10.21 -16.54 20.78
N PHE A 89 10.17 -16.30 19.45
CA PHE A 89 10.27 -14.97 18.89
C PHE A 89 9.19 -14.05 19.42
N VAL A 90 7.92 -14.48 19.36
CA VAL A 90 6.78 -13.67 19.83
C VAL A 90 6.91 -13.38 21.34
N SER A 91 7.33 -14.37 22.12
CA SER A 91 7.53 -14.21 23.57
C SER A 91 8.62 -13.19 23.88
N LEU A 92 9.79 -13.30 23.25
CA LEU A 92 10.90 -12.37 23.45
C LEU A 92 10.57 -10.96 22.97
N ALA A 93 9.94 -10.85 21.78
CA ALA A 93 9.50 -9.58 21.24
C ALA A 93 8.54 -8.85 22.20
N LYS A 94 7.53 -9.55 22.71
CA LYS A 94 6.59 -8.98 23.69
C LYS A 94 7.27 -8.56 24.98
N LYS A 95 8.21 -9.34 25.50
CA LYS A 95 9.02 -8.98 26.70
C LYS A 95 9.82 -7.70 26.49
N GLN A 96 10.23 -7.42 25.25
CA GLN A 96 10.94 -6.19 24.89
C GLN A 96 10.01 -5.05 24.49
N GLY A 97 8.70 -5.21 24.62
CA GLY A 97 7.71 -4.19 24.32
C GLY A 97 7.43 -3.97 22.82
N LEU A 98 7.83 -4.94 21.96
CA LEU A 98 7.53 -4.86 20.54
C LEU A 98 6.07 -5.25 20.29
N ALA A 99 5.39 -4.49 19.43
CA ALA A 99 4.07 -4.84 18.92
C ALA A 99 4.23 -5.87 17.78
N VAL A 100 3.85 -7.12 18.02
CA VAL A 100 3.93 -8.20 17.04
C VAL A 100 2.56 -8.79 16.79
N THR A 101 2.26 -9.14 15.53
CA THR A 101 0.99 -9.73 15.12
C THR A 101 1.24 -11.00 14.33
N LEU A 102 0.71 -12.12 14.80
CA LEU A 102 0.72 -13.38 14.05
C LEU A 102 -0.40 -13.34 12.99
N VAL A 103 -0.04 -13.38 11.70
CA VAL A 103 -0.99 -13.28 10.58
C VAL A 103 -1.16 -14.57 9.82
N ARG A 104 -0.24 -15.52 9.95
CA ARG A 104 -0.37 -16.84 9.37
C ARG A 104 0.05 -17.92 10.37
N ASN A 105 -0.82 -18.91 10.53
CA ASN A 105 -0.60 -20.10 11.35
C ASN A 105 -1.38 -21.27 10.69
N ASN A 106 -0.77 -21.89 9.68
CA ASN A 106 -1.38 -22.99 8.94
C ASN A 106 -0.78 -24.36 9.25
N GLY A 107 0.11 -24.44 10.27
CA GLY A 107 0.81 -25.66 10.65
C GLY A 107 2.04 -25.98 9.80
N ILE A 108 2.28 -25.24 8.72
CA ILE A 108 3.41 -25.41 7.80
C ILE A 108 4.37 -24.25 7.91
N ASP A 109 3.84 -23.03 7.86
CA ASP A 109 4.59 -21.80 8.04
C ASP A 109 3.82 -20.81 8.93
N TYR A 110 4.57 -19.90 9.53
CA TYR A 110 4.07 -18.89 10.46
C TYR A 110 4.64 -17.54 10.04
N ILE A 111 3.78 -16.54 9.92
CA ILE A 111 4.19 -15.17 9.58
C ILE A 111 3.82 -14.25 10.71
N VAL A 112 4.81 -13.56 11.23
CA VAL A 112 4.69 -12.54 12.26
C VAL A 112 5.01 -11.17 11.64
N LEU A 113 4.09 -10.23 11.78
CA LEU A 113 4.31 -8.83 11.38
C LEU A 113 4.90 -8.05 12.55
N VAL A 114 5.90 -7.24 12.23
CA VAL A 114 6.55 -6.33 13.17
C VAL A 114 6.53 -4.92 12.59
N PRO A 115 6.04 -3.90 13.34
CA PRO A 115 6.10 -2.52 12.90
C PRO A 115 7.53 -2.11 12.54
N LYS A 116 7.67 -1.33 11.48
CA LYS A 116 8.98 -0.93 10.96
C LYS A 116 9.88 -0.26 12.01
N LYS A 117 9.28 0.54 12.91
CA LYS A 117 10.00 1.20 14.01
C LYS A 117 10.71 0.21 14.94
N ASP A 118 10.19 -1.01 15.06
CA ASP A 118 10.67 -2.06 15.96
C ASP A 118 11.62 -3.04 15.26
N ASN A 119 11.85 -2.85 13.95
CA ASN A 119 12.57 -3.81 13.10
C ASN A 119 13.98 -4.13 13.59
N ALA A 120 14.74 -3.13 14.05
CA ALA A 120 16.12 -3.36 14.50
C ALA A 120 16.17 -4.38 15.64
N LYS A 121 15.32 -4.20 16.66
CA LYS A 121 15.22 -5.13 17.79
C LYS A 121 14.65 -6.49 17.36
N ALA A 122 13.63 -6.50 16.52
CA ALA A 122 13.06 -7.74 16.01
C ALA A 122 14.08 -8.56 15.23
N LYS A 123 14.90 -7.91 14.42
CA LYS A 123 15.98 -8.58 13.68
C LYS A 123 17.01 -9.22 14.60
N GLU A 124 17.42 -8.55 15.66
CA GLU A 124 18.34 -9.11 16.66
C GLU A 124 17.74 -10.38 17.30
N ILE A 125 16.48 -10.33 17.74
CA ILE A 125 15.77 -11.48 18.29
C ILE A 125 15.69 -12.62 17.28
N TYR A 126 15.33 -12.30 16.04
CA TYR A 126 15.23 -13.29 14.97
C TYR A 126 16.54 -13.99 14.69
N GLN A 127 17.65 -13.25 14.62
CA GLN A 127 18.99 -13.79 14.43
C GLN A 127 19.42 -14.67 15.61
N GLN A 128 19.11 -14.26 16.84
CA GLN A 128 19.41 -15.05 18.04
C GLN A 128 18.70 -16.41 18.00
N ILE A 129 17.45 -16.46 17.54
CA ILE A 129 16.64 -17.69 17.52
C ILE A 129 16.99 -18.59 16.33
N THR A 130 17.26 -17.99 15.17
CA THR A 130 17.50 -18.74 13.93
C THR A 130 18.98 -19.07 13.69
N GLY A 131 19.89 -18.39 14.36
CA GLY A 131 21.34 -18.61 14.22
C GLY A 131 21.94 -18.04 12.92
N ASN A 132 21.22 -17.11 12.26
CA ASN A 132 21.66 -16.44 11.02
C ASN A 132 22.03 -14.99 11.27
#